data_b59eba9e68d17473f181a1ad46eb8883
#
_entry.id   b59eba9e68d17473f181a1ad46eb8883
#
_cell.length_a   1.000
_cell.length_b   1.000
_cell.length_c   1.000
_cell.angle_alpha   90.00
_cell.angle_beta   90.00
_cell.angle_gamma   90.00
#
_symmetry.space_group_name_H-M   'P 1'
#
loop_
_entity.id
_entity.type
_entity.pdbx_description
1 polymer ?
#
loop_
_entity_poly.entity_id
_entity_poly.type
_entity_poly.pdbx_seq_one_letter_code
_entity_poly.pdbx_strand_id
1 'polypeptide(L)'
;METPHLPVISITFQQLAETIVQRSARGTMFLVVKDTTETGKQVQEFKPATFKKLKENYTEDNQKYIEDVLNVNPFKLFVIKMGETTTIDEAWALVKKTYSSGRIVLTDGTKEEYKEFADLVKMQEAFHLLTYDLDGTDCMYVENMKAQTVTFADERGEQEGVKFLPTLGAILCVCNIKRAATFYICDTLTYVEPVGEDDEINAEIAKGNIVLINDPYNGVNYVRIGEGINTMTTTKDEFHTGDMKYIDIVEAMDAIREDIHQAFKSGFCGIKKNSTDNQALFVGDVNDYFDKLEKEEYGQILEPTYDNKTEIDVAAQRLAWMDEKSEAVDWDDTKVKNMPFHRNIYLLGDIKINGAMENMKFKINMN
;
A
#
# COMPACT_ATOMS: atom_id res chain seq x y z
N MET A 1 15.48 -38.52 -20.19
CA MET A 1 16.22 -37.64 -19.28
C MET A 1 15.67 -36.23 -19.49
N GLU A 2 15.06 -35.67 -18.46
CA GLU A 2 14.63 -34.29 -18.52
C GLU A 2 15.86 -33.38 -18.54
N THR A 3 15.88 -32.42 -19.44
CA THR A 3 16.93 -31.40 -19.48
C THR A 3 16.86 -30.53 -18.21
N PRO A 4 17.99 -30.29 -17.53
CA PRO A 4 17.98 -29.39 -16.37
C PRO A 4 17.45 -28.00 -16.77
N HIS A 5 16.43 -27.54 -16.10
CA HIS A 5 15.88 -26.20 -16.26
C HIS A 5 15.80 -25.50 -14.88
N LEU A 6 15.70 -24.18 -14.89
CA LEU A 6 15.48 -23.44 -13.65
C LEU A 6 14.19 -23.95 -12.97
N PRO A 7 14.17 -24.07 -11.62
CA PRO A 7 12.97 -24.48 -10.90
C PRO A 7 11.81 -23.55 -11.26
N VAL A 8 10.71 -24.12 -11.72
CA VAL A 8 9.46 -23.38 -11.95
C VAL A 8 8.68 -23.42 -10.63
N ILE A 9 8.63 -22.29 -9.93
CA ILE A 9 7.76 -22.13 -8.76
C ILE A 9 6.39 -21.73 -9.32
N SER A 10 5.48 -22.69 -9.40
CA SER A 10 4.09 -22.44 -9.75
C SER A 10 3.34 -22.03 -8.47
N ILE A 11 3.06 -20.75 -8.31
CA ILE A 11 2.15 -20.25 -7.28
C ILE A 11 0.75 -20.29 -7.89
N THR A 12 -0.15 -21.05 -7.27
CA THR A 12 -1.54 -21.14 -7.74
C THR A 12 -2.37 -19.98 -7.19
N PHE A 13 -3.38 -19.52 -7.92
CA PHE A 13 -4.34 -18.54 -7.42
C PHE A 13 -5.02 -18.98 -6.11
N GLN A 14 -5.20 -20.28 -5.90
CA GLN A 14 -5.71 -20.77 -4.62
C GLN A 14 -4.78 -20.43 -3.46
N GLN A 15 -3.49 -20.70 -3.57
CA GLN A 15 -2.49 -20.36 -2.54
C GLN A 15 -2.37 -18.85 -2.32
N LEU A 16 -2.53 -18.06 -3.38
CA LEU A 16 -2.52 -16.59 -3.29
C LEU A 16 -3.75 -16.10 -2.49
N ALA A 17 -4.95 -16.58 -2.80
CA ALA A 17 -6.16 -16.24 -2.06
C ALA A 17 -6.07 -16.66 -0.57
N GLU A 18 -5.63 -17.88 -0.29
CA GLU A 18 -5.48 -18.40 1.09
C GLU A 18 -4.53 -17.57 1.96
N THR A 19 -3.58 -16.90 1.37
CA THR A 19 -2.53 -16.15 2.09
C THR A 19 -2.66 -14.63 1.99
N ILE A 20 -3.62 -14.10 1.22
CA ILE A 20 -3.71 -12.66 0.92
C ILE A 20 -3.79 -11.79 2.18
N VAL A 21 -4.63 -12.17 3.15
CA VAL A 21 -4.76 -11.43 4.42
C VAL A 21 -3.46 -11.45 5.22
N GLN A 22 -2.76 -12.59 5.25
CA GLN A 22 -1.48 -12.69 5.96
C GLN A 22 -0.38 -11.91 5.26
N ARG A 23 -0.39 -11.88 3.92
CA ARG A 23 0.60 -11.13 3.12
C ARG A 23 0.36 -9.63 3.19
N SER A 24 -0.89 -9.17 3.25
CA SER A 24 -1.21 -7.76 3.42
C SER A 24 -0.72 -7.18 4.75
N ALA A 25 -0.67 -8.00 5.82
CA ALA A 25 -0.09 -7.60 7.11
C ALA A 25 1.46 -7.62 7.14
N ARG A 26 2.11 -8.01 6.04
CA ARG A 26 3.57 -8.15 5.97
C ARG A 26 4.20 -7.03 5.14
N GLY A 27 3.82 -5.79 5.47
CA GLY A 27 4.38 -4.62 4.80
C GLY A 27 5.90 -4.53 4.95
N THR A 28 6.57 -4.27 3.84
CA THR A 28 7.98 -3.90 3.82
C THR A 28 8.10 -2.41 4.08
N MET A 29 8.92 -2.03 5.05
CA MET A 29 9.18 -0.64 5.37
C MET A 29 10.60 -0.24 4.94
N PHE A 30 10.70 0.92 4.30
CA PHE A 30 11.95 1.63 4.05
C PHE A 30 12.01 2.86 4.96
N LEU A 31 12.82 2.80 5.98
CA LEU A 31 13.08 3.94 6.85
C LEU A 31 14.30 4.67 6.31
N VAL A 32 14.08 5.82 5.71
CA VAL A 32 15.14 6.69 5.18
C VAL A 32 15.52 7.67 6.27
N VAL A 33 16.74 7.57 6.77
CA VAL A 33 17.23 8.35 7.91
C VAL A 33 18.35 9.30 7.48
N LYS A 34 18.27 10.56 7.92
CA LYS A 34 19.39 11.51 7.84
C LYS A 34 20.38 11.18 8.93
N ASP A 35 21.57 10.72 8.57
CA ASP A 35 22.55 10.21 9.54
C ASP A 35 23.96 10.62 9.15
N THR A 36 24.67 11.23 10.09
CA THR A 36 26.03 11.76 9.91
C THR A 36 27.12 10.77 10.31
N THR A 37 26.76 9.58 10.84
CA THR A 37 27.77 8.57 11.19
C THR A 37 28.37 7.95 9.92
N GLU A 38 29.69 7.88 9.85
CA GLU A 38 30.41 7.32 8.69
C GLU A 38 30.46 5.79 8.70
N THR A 39 30.03 5.15 9.80
CA THR A 39 30.09 3.70 9.99
C THR A 39 28.85 2.99 9.47
N GLY A 40 29.01 1.74 9.09
CA GLY A 40 27.90 0.88 8.64
C GLY A 40 27.63 0.94 7.14
N LYS A 41 26.59 0.20 6.72
CA LYS A 41 26.16 0.14 5.32
C LYS A 41 25.16 1.24 5.02
N GLN A 42 25.16 1.72 3.79
CA GLN A 42 24.17 2.69 3.33
C GLN A 42 22.74 2.10 3.32
N VAL A 43 22.58 0.80 3.04
CA VAL A 43 21.32 0.07 3.16
C VAL A 43 21.51 -1.13 4.07
N GLN A 44 20.68 -1.22 5.10
CA GLN A 44 20.75 -2.31 6.09
C GLN A 44 19.36 -2.86 6.38
N GLU A 45 19.18 -4.19 6.21
CA GLU A 45 17.99 -4.88 6.72
C GLU A 45 18.13 -5.08 8.24
N PHE A 46 17.11 -4.69 8.98
CA PHE A 46 17.07 -4.84 10.43
C PHE A 46 16.03 -5.86 10.89
N LYS A 47 16.45 -6.63 11.88
CA LYS A 47 15.64 -7.43 12.81
C LYS A 47 16.12 -7.10 14.22
N PRO A 48 15.34 -7.37 15.28
CA PRO A 48 15.78 -7.04 16.64
C PRO A 48 17.19 -7.53 16.99
N ALA A 49 17.56 -8.75 16.57
CA ALA A 49 18.89 -9.30 16.82
C ALA A 49 20.00 -8.60 16.04
N THR A 50 19.73 -8.11 14.83
CA THR A 50 20.68 -7.36 14.01
C THR A 50 20.84 -5.95 14.56
N PHE A 51 19.76 -5.32 15.00
CA PHE A 51 19.78 -3.98 15.58
C PHE A 51 20.66 -3.91 16.82
N LYS A 52 20.54 -4.85 17.77
CA LYS A 52 21.40 -4.92 18.96
C LYS A 52 22.90 -4.91 18.66
N LYS A 53 23.31 -5.39 17.47
CA LYS A 53 24.73 -5.47 17.07
C LYS A 53 25.20 -4.24 16.30
N LEU A 54 24.30 -3.56 15.62
CA LEU A 54 24.65 -2.51 14.64
C LEU A 54 24.10 -1.13 15.00
N LYS A 55 23.40 -0.97 16.13
CA LYS A 55 22.77 0.29 16.52
C LYS A 55 23.77 1.45 16.60
N GLU A 56 25.00 1.19 17.08
CA GLU A 56 26.06 2.20 17.19
C GLU A 56 26.51 2.79 15.84
N ASN A 57 26.07 2.22 14.73
CA ASN A 57 26.28 2.80 13.40
C ASN A 57 25.29 3.92 13.05
N TYR A 58 24.45 4.33 13.98
CA TYR A 58 23.44 5.36 13.82
C TYR A 58 23.48 6.35 14.97
N THR A 59 23.07 7.60 14.70
CA THR A 59 22.87 8.61 15.75
C THR A 59 21.81 8.16 16.76
N GLU A 60 21.82 8.71 17.96
CA GLU A 60 20.90 8.32 19.05
C GLU A 60 19.43 8.48 18.62
N ASP A 61 19.07 9.57 17.95
CA ASP A 61 17.73 9.79 17.43
C ASP A 61 17.34 8.69 16.43
N ASN A 62 18.23 8.35 15.49
CA ASN A 62 17.97 7.31 14.49
C ASN A 62 17.93 5.91 15.11
N GLN A 63 18.73 5.65 16.17
CA GLN A 63 18.61 4.41 16.95
C GLN A 63 17.21 4.27 17.53
N LYS A 64 16.64 5.37 18.08
CA LYS A 64 15.31 5.37 18.66
C LYS A 64 14.22 5.15 17.62
N TYR A 65 14.32 5.79 16.46
CA TYR A 65 13.38 5.55 15.35
C TYR A 65 13.39 4.09 14.88
N ILE A 66 14.57 3.50 14.72
CA ILE A 66 14.70 2.09 14.33
C ILE A 66 14.13 1.16 15.41
N GLU A 67 14.35 1.45 16.68
CA GLU A 67 13.82 0.68 17.81
C GLU A 67 12.29 0.74 17.84
N ASP A 68 11.70 1.93 17.72
CA ASP A 68 10.25 2.12 17.70
C ASP A 68 9.59 1.34 16.54
N VAL A 69 10.18 1.41 15.36
CA VAL A 69 9.70 0.63 14.20
C VAL A 69 9.80 -0.88 14.45
N LEU A 70 10.90 -1.35 15.03
CA LEU A 70 11.08 -2.77 15.35
C LEU A 70 10.12 -3.26 16.43
N ASN A 71 9.69 -2.38 17.35
CA ASN A 71 8.69 -2.72 18.37
C ASN A 71 7.30 -2.95 17.76
N VAL A 72 6.92 -2.21 16.70
CA VAL A 72 5.71 -2.46 15.91
C VAL A 72 5.86 -3.73 15.07
N ASN A 73 7.07 -4.09 14.67
CA ASN A 73 7.45 -5.34 13.99
C ASN A 73 6.86 -5.51 12.58
N PRO A 74 7.15 -4.59 11.62
CA PRO A 74 6.83 -4.80 10.22
C PRO A 74 7.53 -6.07 9.69
N PHE A 75 7.02 -6.64 8.60
CA PHE A 75 7.56 -7.89 8.02
C PHE A 75 9.05 -7.76 7.64
N LYS A 76 9.41 -6.62 7.02
CA LYS A 76 10.79 -6.26 6.73
C LYS A 76 11.02 -4.80 7.05
N LEU A 77 12.18 -4.51 7.60
CA LEU A 77 12.66 -3.15 7.80
C LEU A 77 14.00 -2.99 7.08
N PHE A 78 14.03 -2.12 6.08
CA PHE A 78 15.26 -1.63 5.47
C PHE A 78 15.51 -0.19 5.93
N VAL A 79 16.66 0.05 6.53
CA VAL A 79 17.09 1.41 6.87
C VAL A 79 18.06 1.89 5.80
N ILE A 80 17.79 3.06 5.23
CA ILE A 80 18.60 3.72 4.22
C ILE A 80 19.18 4.99 4.83
N LYS A 81 20.50 5.09 4.83
CA LYS A 81 21.20 6.27 5.34
C LYS A 81 21.36 7.31 4.25
N MET A 82 20.90 8.51 4.55
CA MET A 82 21.20 9.72 3.79
C MET A 82 22.27 10.51 4.56
N GLY A 83 23.46 10.61 3.99
CA GLY A 83 24.49 11.54 4.46
C GLY A 83 24.18 12.97 3.98
N GLU A 84 25.02 13.94 4.36
CA GLU A 84 24.81 15.36 4.06
C GLU A 84 24.70 15.67 2.55
N THR A 85 25.29 14.87 1.69
CA THR A 85 25.30 15.08 0.22
C THR A 85 24.35 14.13 -0.53
N THR A 86 23.68 13.20 0.18
CA THR A 86 22.79 12.24 -0.46
C THR A 86 21.47 12.92 -0.85
N THR A 87 21.10 12.84 -2.12
CA THR A 87 19.85 13.40 -2.65
C THR A 87 18.67 12.45 -2.47
N ILE A 88 17.47 12.97 -2.62
CA ILE A 88 16.23 12.17 -2.62
C ILE A 88 16.24 11.17 -3.80
N ASP A 89 16.70 11.57 -4.98
CA ASP A 89 16.83 10.67 -6.14
C ASP A 89 17.76 9.49 -5.86
N GLU A 90 18.87 9.71 -5.16
CA GLU A 90 19.80 8.66 -4.78
C GLU A 90 19.16 7.70 -3.74
N ALA A 91 18.48 8.24 -2.74
CA ALA A 91 17.74 7.44 -1.77
C ALA A 91 16.64 6.60 -2.45
N TRP A 92 15.89 7.20 -3.37
CA TRP A 92 14.90 6.51 -4.18
C TRP A 92 15.50 5.39 -5.05
N ALA A 93 16.64 5.62 -5.67
CA ALA A 93 17.36 4.58 -6.43
C ALA A 93 17.75 3.39 -5.55
N LEU A 94 18.15 3.64 -4.28
CA LEU A 94 18.44 2.59 -3.31
C LEU A 94 17.19 1.81 -2.90
N VAL A 95 16.05 2.48 -2.66
CA VAL A 95 14.76 1.85 -2.38
C VAL A 95 14.42 0.84 -3.49
N LYS A 96 14.35 1.30 -4.74
CA LYS A 96 13.99 0.47 -5.91
C LYS A 96 14.96 -0.70 -6.15
N LYS A 97 16.23 -0.51 -5.83
CA LYS A 97 17.25 -1.57 -5.94
C LYS A 97 17.11 -2.62 -4.85
N THR A 98 16.60 -2.25 -3.69
CA THR A 98 16.56 -3.10 -2.49
C THR A 98 15.36 -4.06 -2.51
N TYR A 99 14.18 -3.57 -2.86
CA TYR A 99 12.97 -4.40 -2.93
C TYR A 99 11.97 -3.81 -3.94
N SER A 100 11.01 -4.63 -4.38
CA SER A 100 10.09 -4.27 -5.47
C SER A 100 8.88 -3.44 -5.06
N SER A 101 8.56 -3.39 -3.75
CA SER A 101 7.40 -2.69 -3.21
C SER A 101 7.58 -2.37 -1.73
N GLY A 102 6.82 -1.44 -1.21
CA GLY A 102 6.79 -1.16 0.23
C GLY A 102 6.49 0.30 0.57
N ARG A 103 6.40 0.58 1.87
CA ARG A 103 6.14 1.92 2.40
C ARG A 103 7.43 2.61 2.78
N ILE A 104 7.58 3.84 2.34
CA ILE A 104 8.77 4.69 2.55
C ILE A 104 8.42 5.73 3.60
N VAL A 105 9.32 5.93 4.55
CA VAL A 105 9.23 6.99 5.55
C VAL A 105 10.58 7.70 5.61
N LEU A 106 10.58 9.01 5.33
CA LEU A 106 11.75 9.87 5.52
C LEU A 106 11.67 10.50 6.91
N THR A 107 12.67 10.27 7.75
CA THR A 107 12.74 10.91 9.06
C THR A 107 13.21 12.36 8.94
N ASP A 108 12.58 13.24 9.71
CA ASP A 108 12.98 14.67 9.80
C ASP A 108 13.17 15.35 8.42
N GLY A 109 12.30 14.98 7.46
CA GLY A 109 12.28 15.54 6.12
C GLY A 109 11.77 16.99 6.11
N THR A 110 12.29 17.82 5.21
CA THR A 110 11.71 19.11 4.90
C THR A 110 10.50 18.95 3.97
N LYS A 111 9.65 19.98 3.86
CA LYS A 111 8.51 19.96 2.93
C LYS A 111 8.94 19.77 1.47
N GLU A 112 10.07 20.35 1.10
CA GLU A 112 10.66 20.21 -0.24
C GLU A 112 11.07 18.77 -0.51
N GLU A 113 11.74 18.12 0.45
CA GLU A 113 12.18 16.72 0.34
C GLU A 113 10.96 15.77 0.28
N TYR A 114 9.94 15.99 1.12
CA TYR A 114 8.70 15.21 1.03
C TYR A 114 8.02 15.36 -0.32
N LYS A 115 7.97 16.59 -0.86
CA LYS A 115 7.39 16.86 -2.17
C LYS A 115 8.17 16.17 -3.29
N GLU A 116 9.49 16.28 -3.29
CA GLU A 116 10.36 15.61 -4.26
C GLU A 116 10.15 14.10 -4.24
N PHE A 117 10.11 13.48 -3.04
CA PHE A 117 9.83 12.05 -2.89
C PHE A 117 8.43 11.68 -3.37
N ALA A 118 7.42 12.49 -3.06
CA ALA A 118 6.05 12.26 -3.50
C ALA A 118 5.93 12.28 -5.03
N ASP A 119 6.60 13.19 -5.70
CA ASP A 119 6.60 13.27 -7.16
C ASP A 119 7.25 12.03 -7.82
N LEU A 120 8.24 11.42 -7.16
CA LEU A 120 8.86 10.17 -7.61
C LEU A 120 7.91 8.96 -7.39
N VAL A 121 7.24 8.89 -6.24
CA VAL A 121 6.31 7.81 -5.90
C VAL A 121 5.05 7.84 -6.75
N LYS A 122 4.51 9.00 -7.08
CA LYS A 122 3.36 9.15 -8.00
C LYS A 122 3.54 8.44 -9.34
N MET A 123 4.76 8.24 -9.77
CA MET A 123 5.10 7.56 -11.02
C MET A 123 5.27 6.04 -10.86
N GLN A 124 5.05 5.48 -9.67
CA GLN A 124 5.38 4.09 -9.33
C GLN A 124 4.30 3.45 -8.45
N GLU A 125 3.49 2.60 -9.01
CA GLU A 125 2.32 1.98 -8.36
C GLU A 125 2.65 0.94 -7.27
N ALA A 126 3.91 0.63 -7.00
CA ALA A 126 4.30 -0.41 -6.04
C ALA A 126 4.83 0.14 -4.71
N PHE A 127 4.91 1.46 -4.57
CA PHE A 127 5.48 2.10 -3.39
C PHE A 127 4.54 3.12 -2.80
N HIS A 128 4.45 3.14 -1.49
CA HIS A 128 3.72 4.14 -0.71
C HIS A 128 4.72 5.06 0.00
N LEU A 129 4.36 6.32 0.19
CA LEU A 129 5.16 7.30 0.91
C LEU A 129 4.34 7.91 2.03
N LEU A 130 4.85 7.85 3.26
CA LEU A 130 4.30 8.61 4.37
C LEU A 130 5.08 9.92 4.55
N THR A 131 4.35 11.03 4.45
CA THR A 131 4.85 12.40 4.60
C THR A 131 4.34 13.06 5.87
N TYR A 132 4.88 14.23 6.21
CA TYR A 132 4.49 15.03 7.35
C TYR A 132 4.16 16.46 6.92
N ASP A 133 2.95 16.92 7.25
CA ASP A 133 2.44 18.30 6.97
C ASP A 133 2.65 18.76 5.53
N LEU A 134 2.42 17.86 4.58
CA LEU A 134 2.50 18.11 3.14
C LEU A 134 1.10 18.10 2.53
N ASP A 135 0.52 19.29 2.33
CA ASP A 135 -0.80 19.42 1.73
C ASP A 135 -0.76 19.37 0.19
N GLY A 136 -1.88 18.95 -0.42
CA GLY A 136 -2.12 19.10 -1.86
C GLY A 136 -1.39 18.12 -2.77
N THR A 137 -1.00 16.97 -2.27
CA THR A 137 -0.30 15.94 -3.06
C THR A 137 -1.23 15.21 -4.03
N ASP A 138 -2.50 14.96 -3.65
CA ASP A 138 -3.54 14.31 -4.45
C ASP A 138 -3.06 13.00 -5.12
N CYS A 139 -2.75 12.00 -4.31
CA CYS A 139 -2.24 10.71 -4.77
C CYS A 139 -2.60 9.59 -3.80
N MET A 140 -3.14 8.47 -4.32
CA MET A 140 -3.51 7.32 -3.51
C MET A 140 -2.30 6.55 -2.92
N TYR A 141 -1.10 6.77 -3.43
CA TYR A 141 0.14 6.16 -2.93
C TYR A 141 0.93 7.07 -1.97
N VAL A 142 0.37 8.22 -1.60
CA VAL A 142 0.98 9.13 -0.63
C VAL A 142 0.03 9.32 0.53
N GLU A 143 0.46 8.96 1.72
CA GLU A 143 -0.19 9.27 2.98
C GLU A 143 0.47 10.50 3.60
N ASN A 144 -0.30 11.34 4.30
CA ASN A 144 0.24 12.53 4.96
C ASN A 144 -0.26 12.63 6.40
N MET A 145 0.65 12.61 7.36
CA MET A 145 0.31 12.90 8.75
C MET A 145 0.23 14.41 8.96
N LYS A 146 -0.87 14.88 9.54
CA LYS A 146 -1.04 16.29 9.91
C LYS A 146 -0.07 16.67 11.03
N ALA A 147 0.49 17.87 10.95
CA ALA A 147 1.32 18.42 12.03
C ALA A 147 0.53 18.54 13.34
N GLN A 148 0.98 17.87 14.37
CA GLN A 148 0.44 17.88 15.72
C GLN A 148 1.59 17.72 16.72
N THR A 149 1.42 18.21 17.94
CA THR A 149 2.28 17.88 19.07
C THR A 149 1.80 16.58 19.69
N VAL A 150 2.70 15.65 19.99
CA VAL A 150 2.40 14.34 20.57
C VAL A 150 3.13 14.16 21.90
N THR A 151 2.56 13.40 22.83
CA THR A 151 3.22 13.05 24.10
C THR A 151 3.50 11.54 24.10
N PHE A 152 4.78 11.16 24.09
CA PHE A 152 5.19 9.78 24.21
C PHE A 152 4.98 9.25 25.64
N ALA A 153 4.76 7.94 25.74
CA ALA A 153 4.61 7.25 27.02
C ALA A 153 5.96 7.07 27.77
N ASP A 154 7.06 7.29 27.10
CA ASP A 154 8.42 7.16 27.65
C ASP A 154 9.03 8.53 28.02
N GLU A 155 10.34 8.54 28.30
CA GLU A 155 11.10 9.73 28.72
C GLU A 155 11.15 10.87 27.71
N ARG A 156 10.77 10.65 26.45
CA ARG A 156 10.69 11.71 25.44
C ARG A 156 9.62 12.75 25.77
N GLY A 157 8.53 12.33 26.44
CA GLY A 157 7.45 13.23 26.78
C GLY A 157 6.83 13.92 25.57
N GLU A 158 6.60 15.23 25.67
CA GLU A 158 6.04 16.03 24.59
C GLU A 158 7.06 16.30 23.47
N GLN A 159 6.67 16.03 22.22
CA GLN A 159 7.49 16.18 21.02
C GLN A 159 6.64 16.67 19.83
N GLU A 160 7.32 17.20 18.81
CA GLU A 160 6.68 17.40 17.49
C GLU A 160 6.26 16.05 16.88
N GLY A 161 5.11 16.01 16.24
CA GLY A 161 4.54 14.78 15.67
C GLY A 161 5.40 14.11 14.60
N VAL A 162 6.30 14.84 13.95
CA VAL A 162 7.26 14.27 13.00
C VAL A 162 8.12 13.16 13.66
N LYS A 163 8.35 13.23 14.97
CA LYS A 163 9.08 12.19 15.73
C LYS A 163 8.29 10.88 15.85
N PHE A 164 6.97 10.91 15.67
CA PHE A 164 6.12 9.72 15.61
C PHE A 164 5.97 9.12 14.20
N LEU A 165 6.36 9.86 13.16
CA LEU A 165 6.19 9.43 11.77
C LEU A 165 6.78 8.04 11.47
N PRO A 166 7.97 7.64 11.96
CA PRO A 166 8.49 6.29 11.77
C PRO A 166 7.60 5.20 12.36
N THR A 167 7.07 5.43 13.57
CA THR A 167 6.14 4.50 14.24
C THR A 167 4.83 4.40 13.49
N LEU A 168 4.26 5.52 13.05
CA LEU A 168 3.05 5.54 12.21
C LEU A 168 3.25 4.74 10.93
N GLY A 169 4.37 4.93 10.23
CA GLY A 169 4.70 4.16 9.03
C GLY A 169 4.77 2.65 9.28
N ALA A 170 5.34 2.25 10.43
CA ALA A 170 5.36 0.85 10.84
C ALA A 170 3.95 0.31 11.16
N ILE A 171 3.11 1.10 11.82
CA ILE A 171 1.71 0.75 12.09
C ILE A 171 0.97 0.52 10.76
N LEU A 172 1.11 1.42 9.79
CA LEU A 172 0.51 1.26 8.47
C LEU A 172 1.02 -0.01 7.74
N CYS A 173 2.27 -0.42 7.97
CA CYS A 173 2.81 -1.67 7.42
C CYS A 173 2.26 -2.95 8.06
N VAL A 174 1.81 -2.90 9.33
CA VAL A 174 1.23 -4.07 10.03
C VAL A 174 -0.29 -4.11 9.96
N CYS A 175 -0.94 -3.02 9.58
CA CYS A 175 -2.34 -3.03 9.17
C CYS A 175 -2.52 -3.96 7.98
N ASN A 176 -3.70 -4.50 7.80
CA ASN A 176 -4.00 -5.45 6.73
C ASN A 176 -5.44 -5.25 6.23
N ILE A 177 -5.78 -5.96 5.17
CA ILE A 177 -7.10 -5.88 4.55
C ILE A 177 -8.26 -6.15 5.53
N LYS A 178 -8.03 -6.92 6.61
CA LYS A 178 -9.03 -7.18 7.68
C LYS A 178 -8.98 -6.16 8.82
N ARG A 179 -7.88 -5.46 9.00
CA ARG A 179 -7.67 -4.47 10.07
C ARG A 179 -7.13 -3.18 9.46
N ALA A 180 -8.03 -2.31 9.06
CA ALA A 180 -7.70 -0.98 8.58
C ALA A 180 -6.94 -0.14 9.63
N ALA A 181 -6.27 0.90 9.18
CA ALA A 181 -5.56 1.83 10.06
C ALA A 181 -6.51 2.72 10.88
N THR A 182 -7.74 2.90 10.43
CA THR A 182 -8.77 3.69 11.13
C THR A 182 -8.98 3.18 12.56
N PHE A 183 -8.97 4.10 13.51
CA PHE A 183 -9.10 3.84 14.95
C PHE A 183 -8.03 2.89 15.54
N TYR A 184 -6.89 2.72 14.87
CA TYR A 184 -5.74 1.99 15.42
C TYR A 184 -5.19 2.71 16.64
N ILE A 185 -4.91 1.97 17.75
CA ILE A 185 -4.35 2.53 18.98
C ILE A 185 -2.85 2.73 18.80
N CYS A 186 -2.39 3.96 19.01
CA CYS A 186 -0.99 4.34 19.03
C CYS A 186 -0.45 4.22 20.47
N ASP A 187 -0.19 3.00 20.93
CA ASP A 187 0.11 2.66 22.33
C ASP A 187 1.41 3.26 22.87
N THR A 188 2.29 3.75 22.01
CA THR A 188 3.48 4.50 22.39
C THR A 188 3.20 5.96 22.75
N LEU A 189 1.97 6.45 22.50
CA LEU A 189 1.53 7.81 22.83
C LEU A 189 0.51 7.80 23.95
N THR A 190 0.55 8.84 24.80
CA THR A 190 -0.43 9.08 25.88
C THR A 190 -1.38 10.22 25.58
N TYR A 191 -0.96 11.17 24.72
CA TYR A 191 -1.73 12.33 24.36
C TYR A 191 -1.30 12.88 22.99
N VAL A 192 -2.22 13.53 22.31
CA VAL A 192 -1.97 14.34 21.12
C VAL A 192 -2.67 15.67 21.25
N GLU A 193 -1.99 16.77 20.90
CA GLU A 193 -2.64 18.08 20.83
C GLU A 193 -3.65 18.09 19.68
N PRO A 194 -4.94 18.34 19.96
CA PRO A 194 -5.97 18.34 18.91
C PRO A 194 -5.69 19.42 17.86
N VAL A 195 -6.00 19.13 16.60
CA VAL A 195 -5.96 20.14 15.51
C VAL A 195 -7.12 21.15 15.63
N GLY A 196 -8.08 20.88 16.49
CA GLY A 196 -9.27 21.67 16.74
C GLY A 196 -10.42 20.80 17.23
N GLU A 197 -11.63 21.28 17.09
CA GLU A 197 -12.86 20.53 17.36
C GLU A 197 -13.17 19.56 16.21
N ASP A 198 -14.23 18.77 16.34
CA ASP A 198 -14.62 17.72 15.37
C ASP A 198 -14.72 18.24 13.91
N ASP A 199 -15.22 19.46 13.72
CA ASP A 199 -15.35 20.05 12.38
C ASP A 199 -14.00 20.36 11.74
N GLU A 200 -13.02 20.84 12.51
CA GLU A 200 -11.65 21.07 12.03
C GLU A 200 -10.92 19.75 11.77
N ILE A 201 -11.09 18.75 12.64
CA ILE A 201 -10.57 17.39 12.43
C ILE A 201 -11.12 16.82 11.12
N ASN A 202 -12.44 16.87 10.93
CA ASN A 202 -13.10 16.39 9.71
C ASN A 202 -12.64 17.15 8.46
N ALA A 203 -12.36 18.44 8.59
CA ALA A 203 -11.84 19.25 7.48
C ALA A 203 -10.42 18.83 7.07
N GLU A 204 -9.55 18.48 8.03
CA GLU A 204 -8.21 17.95 7.73
C GLU A 204 -8.28 16.55 7.09
N ILE A 205 -9.14 15.68 7.60
CA ILE A 205 -9.42 14.37 7.00
C ILE A 205 -9.92 14.52 5.56
N ALA A 206 -10.84 15.46 5.31
CA ALA A 206 -11.35 15.72 3.96
C ALA A 206 -10.27 16.20 2.96
N LYS A 207 -9.18 16.78 3.45
CA LYS A 207 -7.99 17.16 2.65
C LYS A 207 -7.04 15.99 2.38
N GLY A 208 -7.32 14.81 2.94
CA GLY A 208 -6.47 13.61 2.82
C GLY A 208 -5.37 13.52 3.89
N ASN A 209 -5.56 14.17 5.03
CA ASN A 209 -4.60 14.15 6.13
C ASN A 209 -4.97 13.09 7.18
N ILE A 210 -4.02 12.25 7.55
CA ILE A 210 -4.13 11.39 8.73
C ILE A 210 -3.99 12.29 9.97
N VAL A 211 -5.03 12.31 10.80
CA VAL A 211 -5.06 13.07 12.06
C VAL A 211 -5.09 12.08 13.22
N LEU A 212 -4.27 12.32 14.23
CA LEU A 212 -4.34 11.59 15.49
C LEU A 212 -5.38 12.24 16.41
N ILE A 213 -6.14 11.41 17.13
CA ILE A 213 -7.21 11.85 18.04
C ILE A 213 -7.04 11.22 19.42
N ASN A 214 -7.51 11.93 20.44
CA ASN A 214 -7.65 11.41 21.79
C ASN A 214 -9.01 10.73 21.95
N ASP A 215 -9.01 9.50 22.48
CA ASP A 215 -10.21 8.70 22.75
C ASP A 215 -10.22 8.30 24.25
N PRO A 216 -10.76 9.14 25.13
CA PRO A 216 -10.81 8.85 26.56
C PRO A 216 -11.85 7.77 26.87
N TYR A 217 -11.40 6.68 27.48
CA TYR A 217 -12.27 5.58 27.92
C TYR A 217 -11.88 5.07 29.30
N ASN A 218 -12.81 4.98 30.22
CA ASN A 218 -12.61 4.50 31.61
C ASN A 218 -11.44 5.18 32.35
N GLY A 219 -11.24 6.49 32.14
CA GLY A 219 -10.18 7.27 32.80
C GLY A 219 -8.79 7.10 32.18
N VAL A 220 -8.67 6.38 31.08
CA VAL A 220 -7.45 6.25 30.28
C VAL A 220 -7.65 6.97 28.96
N ASN A 221 -6.68 7.76 28.52
CA ASN A 221 -6.68 8.36 27.18
C ASN A 221 -5.94 7.43 26.22
N TYR A 222 -6.61 7.07 25.12
CA TYR A 222 -6.01 6.35 24.03
C TYR A 222 -5.79 7.29 22.86
N VAL A 223 -4.58 7.37 22.34
CA VAL A 223 -4.33 8.07 21.10
C VAL A 223 -4.61 7.10 19.94
N ARG A 224 -5.45 7.55 18.99
CA ARG A 224 -5.83 6.73 17.83
C ARG A 224 -5.58 7.46 16.52
N ILE A 225 -5.44 6.70 15.45
CA ILE A 225 -5.57 7.21 14.09
C ILE A 225 -7.05 7.55 13.86
N GLY A 226 -7.37 8.78 13.50
CA GLY A 226 -8.74 9.20 13.24
C GLY A 226 -9.35 8.42 12.08
N GLU A 227 -8.75 8.52 10.90
CA GLU A 227 -9.15 7.77 9.70
C GLU A 227 -7.91 7.35 8.90
N GLY A 228 -7.92 6.13 8.39
CA GLY A 228 -6.83 5.55 7.57
C GLY A 228 -6.95 5.94 6.10
N ILE A 229 -6.53 7.15 5.76
CA ILE A 229 -6.68 7.73 4.42
C ILE A 229 -5.34 8.11 3.79
N ASN A 230 -5.34 8.22 2.48
CA ASN A 230 -4.25 8.79 1.69
C ASN A 230 -4.59 10.21 1.23
N THR A 231 -3.67 10.86 0.52
CA THR A 231 -3.82 12.26 0.11
C THR A 231 -4.72 12.48 -1.10
N MET A 232 -5.37 11.44 -1.63
CA MET A 232 -6.21 11.54 -2.82
C MET A 232 -7.50 12.32 -2.53
N THR A 233 -7.74 13.35 -3.29
CA THR A 233 -8.93 14.22 -3.22
C THR A 233 -9.72 14.23 -4.53
N THR A 234 -9.07 13.96 -5.66
CA THR A 234 -9.73 13.81 -6.96
C THR A 234 -10.34 12.42 -7.09
N THR A 235 -11.66 12.31 -6.90
CA THR A 235 -12.38 11.02 -6.82
C THR A 235 -13.54 10.89 -7.82
N LYS A 236 -13.59 11.74 -8.84
CA LYS A 236 -14.72 11.80 -9.79
C LYS A 236 -14.23 11.87 -11.24
N ASP A 237 -13.22 11.12 -11.58
CA ASP A 237 -12.80 10.92 -12.96
C ASP A 237 -13.08 9.48 -13.41
N GLU A 238 -12.68 9.15 -14.64
CA GLU A 238 -12.89 7.84 -15.26
C GLU A 238 -12.12 6.71 -14.54
N PHE A 239 -11.06 7.02 -13.80
CA PHE A 239 -10.13 6.03 -13.22
C PHE A 239 -10.17 5.97 -11.70
N HIS A 240 -10.75 6.98 -11.03
CA HIS A 240 -10.70 7.10 -9.58
C HIS A 240 -12.09 7.15 -8.96
N THR A 241 -12.31 6.26 -7.99
CA THR A 241 -13.54 6.22 -7.16
C THR A 241 -13.29 6.83 -5.80
N GLY A 242 -14.36 7.23 -5.11
CA GLY A 242 -14.28 7.78 -3.76
C GLY A 242 -13.63 6.85 -2.74
N ASP A 243 -13.70 5.55 -2.98
CA ASP A 243 -13.16 4.54 -2.05
C ASP A 243 -11.63 4.42 -2.11
N MET A 244 -11.02 4.83 -3.23
CA MET A 244 -9.54 4.81 -3.39
C MET A 244 -8.80 5.81 -2.48
N LYS A 245 -9.50 6.67 -1.75
CA LYS A 245 -8.91 7.49 -0.69
C LYS A 245 -8.56 6.69 0.57
N TYR A 246 -9.14 5.51 0.78
CA TYR A 246 -8.89 4.66 1.93
C TYR A 246 -7.67 3.76 1.71
N ILE A 247 -6.78 3.70 2.71
CA ILE A 247 -5.52 2.94 2.62
C ILE A 247 -5.79 1.45 2.43
N ASP A 248 -6.76 0.87 3.14
CA ASP A 248 -7.10 -0.56 3.07
C ASP A 248 -7.63 -0.97 1.68
N ILE A 249 -8.37 -0.08 1.01
CA ILE A 249 -8.83 -0.29 -0.37
C ILE A 249 -7.65 -0.31 -1.35
N VAL A 250 -6.73 0.66 -1.24
CA VAL A 250 -5.56 0.73 -2.12
C VAL A 250 -4.64 -0.48 -1.89
N GLU A 251 -4.44 -0.89 -0.64
CA GLU A 251 -3.67 -2.09 -0.30
C GLU A 251 -4.32 -3.37 -0.85
N ALA A 252 -5.66 -3.46 -0.85
CA ALA A 252 -6.37 -4.58 -1.48
C ALA A 252 -6.19 -4.57 -3.00
N MET A 253 -6.29 -3.39 -3.65
CA MET A 253 -6.03 -3.24 -5.09
C MET A 253 -4.61 -3.69 -5.44
N ASP A 254 -3.61 -3.27 -4.68
CA ASP A 254 -2.21 -3.63 -4.89
C ASP A 254 -1.98 -5.13 -4.71
N ALA A 255 -2.57 -5.73 -3.68
CA ALA A 255 -2.45 -7.16 -3.43
C ALA A 255 -3.08 -8.00 -4.56
N ILE A 256 -4.27 -7.63 -5.03
CA ILE A 256 -4.96 -8.29 -6.16
C ILE A 256 -4.13 -8.17 -7.44
N ARG A 257 -3.65 -6.96 -7.74
CA ARG A 257 -2.81 -6.71 -8.92
C ARG A 257 -1.53 -7.53 -8.90
N GLU A 258 -0.83 -7.55 -7.77
CA GLU A 258 0.41 -8.34 -7.61
C GLU A 258 0.14 -9.83 -7.76
N ASP A 259 -0.96 -10.35 -7.21
CA ASP A 259 -1.36 -11.75 -7.31
C ASP A 259 -1.61 -12.15 -8.76
N ILE A 260 -2.34 -11.32 -9.53
CA ILE A 260 -2.60 -11.57 -10.96
C ILE A 260 -1.29 -11.54 -11.76
N HIS A 261 -0.43 -10.54 -11.51
CA HIS A 261 0.89 -10.47 -12.16
C HIS A 261 1.76 -11.68 -11.84
N GLN A 262 1.80 -12.10 -10.58
CA GLN A 262 2.62 -13.23 -10.15
C GLN A 262 2.10 -14.54 -10.75
N ALA A 263 0.80 -14.75 -10.79
CA ALA A 263 0.18 -15.93 -11.41
C ALA A 263 0.45 -15.95 -12.93
N PHE A 264 0.30 -14.81 -13.61
CA PHE A 264 0.64 -14.70 -15.04
C PHE A 264 2.10 -15.03 -15.30
N LYS A 265 3.01 -14.42 -14.54
CA LYS A 265 4.45 -14.60 -14.67
C LYS A 265 4.89 -16.05 -14.44
N SER A 266 4.29 -16.72 -13.46
CA SER A 266 4.69 -18.08 -13.08
C SER A 266 4.01 -19.17 -13.92
N GLY A 267 2.78 -18.94 -14.40
CA GLY A 267 1.98 -19.97 -15.08
C GLY A 267 1.84 -19.82 -16.59
N PHE A 268 1.96 -18.60 -17.10
CA PHE A 268 1.60 -18.28 -18.50
C PHE A 268 2.75 -17.64 -19.30
N CYS A 269 3.43 -16.64 -18.71
CA CYS A 269 4.43 -15.85 -19.42
C CYS A 269 5.60 -16.70 -19.93
N GLY A 270 5.76 -16.77 -21.26
CA GLY A 270 6.79 -17.61 -21.88
C GLY A 270 6.52 -19.12 -21.88
N ILE A 271 5.51 -19.58 -21.13
CA ILE A 271 5.15 -21.00 -20.97
C ILE A 271 4.02 -21.39 -21.92
N LYS A 272 2.94 -20.60 -21.94
CA LYS A 272 1.76 -20.83 -22.79
C LYS A 272 1.85 -20.03 -24.08
N LYS A 273 1.26 -20.57 -25.16
CA LYS A 273 1.10 -19.81 -26.40
C LYS A 273 -0.10 -18.86 -26.27
N ASN A 274 -0.01 -17.68 -26.88
CA ASN A 274 -1.13 -16.75 -26.91
C ASN A 274 -2.19 -17.25 -27.91
N SER A 275 -3.10 -18.07 -27.42
CA SER A 275 -4.26 -18.60 -28.17
C SER A 275 -5.53 -18.27 -27.41
N THR A 276 -6.66 -18.29 -28.11
CA THR A 276 -8.00 -18.06 -27.51
C THR A 276 -8.23 -18.98 -26.29
N ASP A 277 -7.89 -20.27 -26.42
CA ASP A 277 -8.07 -21.24 -25.32
C ASP A 277 -7.20 -20.91 -24.09
N ASN A 278 -5.94 -20.51 -24.29
CA ASN A 278 -5.07 -20.14 -23.18
C ASN A 278 -5.42 -18.78 -22.56
N GLN A 279 -5.96 -17.84 -23.36
CA GLN A 279 -6.54 -16.62 -22.83
C GLN A 279 -7.79 -16.91 -21.99
N ALA A 280 -8.70 -17.77 -22.48
CA ALA A 280 -9.88 -18.19 -21.74
C ALA A 280 -9.53 -18.92 -20.45
N LEU A 281 -8.48 -19.75 -20.47
CA LEU A 281 -7.98 -20.42 -19.26
C LEU A 281 -7.50 -19.39 -18.22
N PHE A 282 -6.70 -18.39 -18.63
CA PHE A 282 -6.21 -17.38 -17.70
C PHE A 282 -7.34 -16.49 -17.15
N VAL A 283 -8.30 -16.10 -17.99
CA VAL A 283 -9.51 -15.38 -17.55
C VAL A 283 -10.30 -16.21 -16.54
N GLY A 284 -10.47 -17.52 -16.79
CA GLY A 284 -11.12 -18.42 -15.84
C GLY A 284 -10.39 -18.50 -14.49
N ASP A 285 -9.06 -18.68 -14.53
CA ASP A 285 -8.24 -18.74 -13.31
C ASP A 285 -8.35 -17.44 -12.48
N VAL A 286 -8.40 -16.26 -13.12
CA VAL A 286 -8.58 -14.97 -12.44
C VAL A 286 -10.00 -14.87 -11.85
N ASN A 287 -11.04 -15.28 -12.56
CA ASN A 287 -12.41 -15.25 -12.06
C ASN A 287 -12.58 -16.22 -10.88
N ASP A 288 -12.03 -17.43 -10.94
CA ASP A 288 -11.98 -18.36 -9.80
C ASP A 288 -11.26 -17.78 -8.57
N TYR A 289 -10.28 -16.91 -8.79
CA TYR A 289 -9.60 -16.18 -7.71
C TYR A 289 -10.52 -15.11 -7.10
N PHE A 290 -11.25 -14.35 -7.91
CA PHE A 290 -12.22 -13.37 -7.43
C PHE A 290 -13.34 -14.04 -6.62
N ASP A 291 -13.89 -15.18 -7.09
CA ASP A 291 -14.88 -15.99 -6.36
C ASP A 291 -14.38 -16.42 -4.96
N LYS A 292 -13.07 -16.62 -4.81
CA LYS A 292 -12.49 -16.92 -3.49
C LYS A 292 -12.43 -15.69 -2.61
N LEU A 293 -12.04 -14.54 -3.16
CA LEU A 293 -11.94 -13.28 -2.41
C LEU A 293 -13.30 -12.76 -1.90
N GLU A 294 -14.41 -13.24 -2.44
CA GLU A 294 -15.76 -12.98 -1.93
C GLU A 294 -16.09 -13.73 -0.64
N LYS A 295 -15.34 -14.80 -0.30
CA LYS A 295 -15.65 -15.65 0.83
C LYS A 295 -15.06 -15.14 2.14
N GLU A 296 -15.80 -15.29 3.23
CA GLU A 296 -15.39 -14.88 4.58
C GLU A 296 -14.08 -15.54 5.02
N GLU A 297 -13.85 -16.80 4.64
CA GLU A 297 -12.62 -17.54 4.96
C GLU A 297 -11.35 -16.87 4.41
N TYR A 298 -11.46 -16.13 3.27
CA TYR A 298 -10.37 -15.36 2.66
C TYR A 298 -10.43 -13.86 2.96
N GLY A 299 -11.31 -13.46 3.87
CA GLY A 299 -11.41 -12.07 4.34
C GLY A 299 -12.53 -11.27 3.73
N GLN A 300 -13.32 -11.85 2.81
CA GLN A 300 -14.42 -11.19 2.11
C GLN A 300 -14.00 -9.84 1.51
N ILE A 301 -12.87 -9.87 0.82
CA ILE A 301 -12.23 -8.68 0.24
C ILE A 301 -13.09 -8.09 -0.87
N LEU A 302 -13.74 -8.94 -1.66
CA LEU A 302 -14.68 -8.53 -2.69
C LEU A 302 -16.12 -8.68 -2.22
N GLU A 303 -17.00 -7.78 -2.72
CA GLU A 303 -18.43 -7.76 -2.42
C GLU A 303 -19.14 -8.94 -3.11
N PRO A 304 -19.70 -9.92 -2.35
CA PRO A 304 -20.27 -11.15 -2.94
C PRO A 304 -21.54 -10.92 -3.78
N THR A 305 -22.19 -9.76 -3.63
CA THR A 305 -23.41 -9.42 -4.39
C THR A 305 -23.11 -8.68 -5.69
N TYR A 306 -21.83 -8.36 -5.93
CA TYR A 306 -21.36 -7.72 -7.15
C TYR A 306 -20.86 -8.76 -8.16
N ASP A 307 -21.00 -8.50 -9.45
CA ASP A 307 -20.52 -9.38 -10.54
C ASP A 307 -19.01 -9.16 -10.76
N ASN A 308 -18.20 -9.61 -9.78
CA ASN A 308 -16.75 -9.46 -9.82
C ASN A 308 -16.17 -10.34 -10.92
N LYS A 309 -15.65 -9.75 -11.97
CA LYS A 309 -15.10 -10.51 -13.10
C LYS A 309 -13.98 -9.82 -13.85
N THR A 310 -13.23 -10.62 -14.57
CA THR A 310 -12.35 -10.16 -15.65
C THR A 310 -12.78 -10.79 -16.97
N GLU A 311 -12.53 -10.08 -18.04
CA GLU A 311 -12.75 -10.55 -19.42
C GLU A 311 -11.68 -9.97 -20.37
N ILE A 312 -11.69 -10.43 -21.61
CA ILE A 312 -10.85 -9.82 -22.64
C ILE A 312 -11.31 -8.38 -22.88
N ASP A 313 -10.40 -7.44 -22.77
CA ASP A 313 -10.62 -6.05 -23.16
C ASP A 313 -10.72 -5.94 -24.68
N VAL A 314 -11.97 -6.02 -25.17
CA VAL A 314 -12.27 -5.96 -26.59
C VAL A 314 -11.86 -4.63 -27.20
N ALA A 315 -12.01 -3.53 -26.46
CA ALA A 315 -11.67 -2.20 -26.95
C ALA A 315 -10.16 -2.06 -27.14
N ALA A 316 -9.38 -2.41 -26.12
CA ALA A 316 -7.91 -2.37 -26.20
C ALA A 316 -7.37 -3.35 -27.27
N GLN A 317 -7.91 -4.58 -27.32
CA GLN A 317 -7.48 -5.58 -28.34
C GLN A 317 -7.83 -5.15 -29.76
N ARG A 318 -9.00 -4.56 -29.97
CA ARG A 318 -9.40 -3.99 -31.27
C ARG A 318 -8.48 -2.86 -31.68
N LEU A 319 -8.20 -1.93 -30.75
CA LEU A 319 -7.28 -0.81 -31.02
C LEU A 319 -5.90 -1.31 -31.46
N ALA A 320 -5.36 -2.31 -30.77
CA ALA A 320 -4.07 -2.92 -31.14
C ALA A 320 -4.11 -3.54 -32.55
N TRP A 321 -5.22 -4.19 -32.91
CA TRP A 321 -5.38 -4.72 -34.28
C TRP A 321 -5.54 -3.63 -35.34
N MET A 322 -6.18 -2.49 -35.02
CA MET A 322 -6.35 -1.36 -35.96
C MET A 322 -5.03 -0.76 -36.41
N ASP A 323 -3.99 -0.81 -35.59
CA ASP A 323 -2.64 -0.35 -35.98
C ASP A 323 -2.03 -1.18 -37.12
N GLU A 324 -2.46 -2.45 -37.28
CA GLU A 324 -1.96 -3.34 -38.33
C GLU A 324 -3.00 -3.63 -39.43
N LYS A 325 -4.27 -3.63 -39.08
CA LYS A 325 -5.40 -3.95 -39.93
C LYS A 325 -6.53 -2.95 -39.75
N SER A 326 -6.63 -1.98 -40.62
CA SER A 326 -7.65 -0.93 -40.53
C SER A 326 -9.07 -1.45 -40.50
N GLU A 327 -9.33 -2.63 -41.14
CA GLU A 327 -10.64 -3.28 -41.09
C GLU A 327 -11.03 -3.81 -39.70
N ALA A 328 -10.11 -3.83 -38.72
CA ALA A 328 -10.43 -4.23 -37.36
C ALA A 328 -11.45 -3.30 -36.68
N VAL A 329 -11.60 -2.09 -37.15
CA VAL A 329 -12.66 -1.15 -36.70
C VAL A 329 -14.05 -1.73 -36.88
N ASP A 330 -14.28 -2.52 -37.95
CA ASP A 330 -15.57 -3.11 -38.32
C ASP A 330 -15.78 -4.54 -37.77
N TRP A 331 -14.79 -5.10 -37.06
CA TRP A 331 -14.94 -6.43 -36.49
C TRP A 331 -15.92 -6.43 -35.32
N ASP A 332 -16.81 -7.44 -35.28
CA ASP A 332 -17.65 -7.65 -34.12
C ASP A 332 -16.82 -8.12 -32.89
N ASP A 333 -17.39 -7.96 -31.71
CA ASP A 333 -16.70 -8.27 -30.47
C ASP A 333 -16.28 -9.74 -30.34
N THR A 334 -17.12 -10.66 -30.89
CA THR A 334 -16.80 -12.09 -30.90
C THR A 334 -15.57 -12.37 -31.75
N LYS A 335 -15.47 -11.73 -32.90
CA LYS A 335 -14.27 -11.87 -33.76
C LYS A 335 -13.04 -11.30 -33.06
N VAL A 336 -13.16 -10.13 -32.43
CA VAL A 336 -12.03 -9.54 -31.68
C VAL A 336 -11.59 -10.46 -30.54
N LYS A 337 -12.51 -10.98 -29.70
CA LYS A 337 -12.22 -11.92 -28.62
C LYS A 337 -11.51 -13.20 -29.10
N ASN A 338 -11.83 -13.69 -30.30
CA ASN A 338 -11.26 -14.89 -30.90
C ASN A 338 -10.00 -14.64 -31.74
N MET A 339 -9.49 -13.42 -31.75
CA MET A 339 -8.25 -13.07 -32.46
C MET A 339 -7.21 -12.46 -31.47
N PRO A 340 -6.49 -13.30 -30.71
CA PRO A 340 -5.43 -12.84 -29.83
C PRO A 340 -4.39 -12.01 -30.58
N PHE A 341 -3.98 -10.86 -30.00
CA PHE A 341 -3.01 -9.98 -30.62
C PHE A 341 -1.59 -10.42 -30.30
N HIS A 342 -0.91 -11.08 -31.25
CA HIS A 342 0.49 -11.52 -31.18
C HIS A 342 0.88 -12.19 -29.86
N ARG A 343 1.60 -11.47 -29.00
CA ARG A 343 2.10 -11.96 -27.69
C ARG A 343 1.43 -11.26 -26.51
N ASN A 344 0.48 -10.38 -26.77
CA ASN A 344 -0.19 -9.56 -25.76
C ASN A 344 -1.57 -10.13 -25.43
N ILE A 345 -1.90 -10.14 -24.16
CA ILE A 345 -3.26 -10.34 -23.66
C ILE A 345 -3.74 -9.00 -23.08
N TYR A 346 -4.94 -8.60 -23.43
CA TYR A 346 -5.61 -7.41 -22.94
C TYR A 346 -6.78 -7.85 -22.08
N LEU A 347 -6.78 -7.46 -20.80
CA LEU A 347 -7.81 -7.81 -19.83
C LEU A 347 -8.44 -6.56 -19.25
N LEU A 348 -9.75 -6.61 -19.06
CA LEU A 348 -10.53 -5.66 -18.29
C LEU A 348 -11.06 -6.37 -17.06
N GLY A 349 -10.82 -5.81 -15.86
CA GLY A 349 -11.37 -6.28 -14.59
C GLY A 349 -12.43 -5.30 -14.09
N ASP A 350 -13.55 -5.82 -13.61
CA ASP A 350 -14.60 -5.07 -12.93
C ASP A 350 -14.86 -5.76 -11.59
N ILE A 351 -14.43 -5.09 -10.49
CA ILE A 351 -14.49 -5.64 -9.14
C ILE A 351 -14.94 -4.58 -8.15
N LYS A 352 -15.62 -5.01 -7.09
CA LYS A 352 -16.00 -4.15 -5.97
C LYS A 352 -15.32 -4.63 -4.69
N ILE A 353 -14.39 -3.83 -4.19
CA ILE A 353 -13.66 -4.10 -2.95
C ILE A 353 -14.48 -3.63 -1.76
N ASN A 354 -14.54 -4.44 -0.71
CA ASN A 354 -15.16 -4.09 0.57
C ASN A 354 -14.17 -3.31 1.44
N GLY A 355 -14.57 -2.12 1.87
CA GLY A 355 -13.86 -1.34 2.89
C GLY A 355 -14.18 -1.79 4.31
N ALA A 356 -13.40 -1.31 5.27
CA ALA A 356 -13.63 -1.53 6.69
C ALA A 356 -14.96 -0.91 7.15
N MET A 357 -15.59 -1.53 8.16
CA MET A 357 -16.80 -0.96 8.79
C MET A 357 -16.37 0.11 9.79
N GLU A 358 -16.62 1.39 9.48
CA GLU A 358 -16.14 2.53 10.27
C GLU A 358 -17.25 3.34 10.92
N ASN A 359 -18.44 3.40 10.30
CA ASN A 359 -19.54 4.26 10.76
C ASN A 359 -20.77 3.45 11.09
N MET A 360 -21.31 3.63 12.33
CA MET A 360 -22.54 3.01 12.79
C MET A 360 -23.61 4.07 13.07
N LYS A 361 -24.79 3.91 12.46
CA LYS A 361 -26.01 4.66 12.82
C LYS A 361 -27.02 3.69 13.42
N PHE A 362 -27.24 3.77 14.73
CA PHE A 362 -28.16 2.88 15.44
C PHE A 362 -29.38 3.66 15.96
N LYS A 363 -30.60 3.21 15.64
CA LYS A 363 -31.85 3.78 16.10
C LYS A 363 -32.64 2.75 16.90
N ILE A 364 -32.94 3.04 18.16
CA ILE A 364 -33.82 2.22 19.02
C ILE A 364 -35.20 2.84 19.04
N ASN A 365 -36.25 2.10 18.67
CA ASN A 365 -37.62 2.45 18.90
C ASN A 365 -38.09 1.73 20.17
N MET A 366 -38.45 2.48 21.22
CA MET A 366 -39.06 1.92 22.43
C MET A 366 -40.57 2.02 22.26
N ASN A 367 -41.31 0.90 22.38
CA ASN A 367 -42.77 0.82 22.38
C ASN A 367 -43.31 0.93 23.81
#